data_69b4573c1b325550bfc1f1796168438f
#
_entry.id   69b4573c1b325550bfc1f1796168438f
#
_cell.length_a   1.000
_cell.length_b   1.000
_cell.length_c   1.000
_cell.angle_alpha   90.00
_cell.angle_beta   90.00
_cell.angle_gamma   90.00
#
_symmetry.space_group_name_H-M   'P 1'
#
loop_
_entity.id
_entity.type
_entity.pdbx_description
1 polymer ?
#
loop_
_entity_poly.entity_id
_entity_poly.type
_entity_poly.pdbx_seq_one_letter_code
_entity_poly.pdbx_strand_id
1 'polypeptide(L)'
;MSSTLDVKLNRIDRIFHPHEIVQGQVIISSPKGFSHQGLAMKVEGSARMQLSTKGAGLFESFYNNVAPLELVYFHLPVAPAGKVPPGITKFPFEFELQGNDGQELLETYHGVYVSVKYEIVCDCIRGIMKNKLHKTLEFVVEVPLREPLLDSPEEFHITPESLENVRPSLSAMPYFHITGKVHRTNCPVNLPFTGEIIIEEAKSPIKSVELQLIRVESVAHADGVVRDATEIQNVQIGWGDVCRQMAIPIYMIFPRLFTCPTMLTPAFKVEFETNIVVLFENGNMITENFPITLYR
;
A
#
# COMPACT_ATOMS: atom_id res chain seq x y z
N MET A 1 -13.14 28.36 27.29
CA MET A 1 -12.42 27.56 26.29
C MET A 1 -11.37 26.74 27.00
N SER A 2 -11.19 25.47 26.64
CA SER A 2 -10.14 24.56 27.18
C SER A 2 -8.80 24.80 26.48
N SER A 3 -7.70 24.43 27.13
CA SER A 3 -6.40 24.41 26.48
C SER A 3 -6.34 23.26 25.48
N THR A 4 -5.70 23.48 24.33
CA THR A 4 -5.51 22.49 23.26
C THR A 4 -4.05 22.33 22.90
N LEU A 5 -3.69 21.16 22.39
CA LEU A 5 -2.39 20.82 21.83
C LEU A 5 -2.59 20.37 20.40
N ASP A 6 -1.78 20.86 19.49
CA ASP A 6 -1.70 20.44 18.10
C ASP A 6 -0.25 20.24 17.68
N VAL A 7 -0.03 19.41 16.67
CA VAL A 7 1.28 19.15 16.07
C VAL A 7 1.20 19.49 14.59
N LYS A 8 2.12 20.33 14.10
CA LYS A 8 2.21 20.68 12.68
C LYS A 8 3.60 20.41 12.15
N LEU A 9 3.67 19.71 11.03
CA LEU A 9 4.87 19.55 10.25
C LEU A 9 5.06 20.74 9.31
N ASN A 10 6.31 21.08 9.02
CA ASN A 10 6.64 22.16 8.10
C ASN A 10 6.26 21.81 6.66
N ARG A 11 6.29 20.50 6.33
CA ARG A 11 5.89 19.97 5.03
C ARG A 11 4.37 19.69 5.03
N ILE A 12 3.62 20.32 4.11
CA ILE A 12 2.14 20.30 4.08
C ILE A 12 1.61 18.92 3.70
N ASP A 13 2.23 18.26 2.72
CA ASP A 13 1.87 16.91 2.24
C ASP A 13 2.22 15.80 3.24
N ARG A 14 3.10 16.10 4.22
CA ARG A 14 3.58 15.17 5.24
C ARG A 14 4.25 13.91 4.68
N ILE A 15 4.84 13.99 3.48
CA ILE A 15 5.56 12.90 2.84
C ILE A 15 7.05 13.06 3.15
N PHE A 16 7.67 12.00 3.67
CA PHE A 16 9.10 11.96 4.01
C PHE A 16 9.73 10.69 3.48
N HIS A 17 11.05 10.76 3.28
CA HIS A 17 11.87 9.63 2.85
C HIS A 17 12.84 9.20 3.96
N PRO A 18 13.37 7.97 3.92
CA PRO A 18 14.43 7.55 4.83
C PRO A 18 15.58 8.55 4.89
N HIS A 19 16.09 8.82 6.10
CA HIS A 19 17.18 9.75 6.40
C HIS A 19 16.86 11.24 6.19
N GLU A 20 15.64 11.60 5.85
CA GLU A 20 15.24 13.02 5.84
C GLU A 20 15.06 13.57 7.26
N ILE A 21 15.32 14.87 7.41
CA ILE A 21 15.02 15.60 8.64
C ILE A 21 13.54 16.01 8.66
N VAL A 22 12.80 15.47 9.61
CA VAL A 22 11.40 15.82 9.87
C VAL A 22 11.38 17.02 10.83
N GLN A 23 10.82 18.12 10.39
CA GLN A 23 10.73 19.36 11.16
C GLN A 23 9.27 19.79 11.37
N GLY A 24 9.01 20.34 12.54
CA GLY A 24 7.67 20.80 12.87
C GLY A 24 7.60 21.64 14.13
N GLN A 25 6.38 21.89 14.58
CA GLN A 25 6.09 22.66 15.78
C GLN A 25 4.95 21.99 16.57
N VAL A 26 5.13 21.87 17.88
CA VAL A 26 4.03 21.62 18.79
C VAL A 26 3.41 22.97 19.18
N ILE A 27 2.12 23.08 19.02
CA ILE A 27 1.36 24.32 19.23
C ILE A 27 0.40 24.11 20.40
N ILE A 28 0.57 24.88 21.46
CA ILE A 28 -0.33 24.89 22.61
C ILE A 28 -1.10 26.22 22.62
N SER A 29 -2.44 26.11 22.61
CA SER A 29 -3.33 27.26 22.81
C SER A 29 -3.95 27.17 24.20
N SER A 30 -3.76 28.19 25.02
CA SER A 30 -4.29 28.20 26.39
C SER A 30 -4.83 29.59 26.76
N PRO A 31 -6.13 29.73 27.11
CA PRO A 31 -6.73 31.00 27.46
C PRO A 31 -6.18 31.61 28.78
N LYS A 32 -5.78 30.77 29.73
CA LYS A 32 -5.36 31.18 31.10
C LYS A 32 -3.91 30.82 31.43
N GLY A 33 -3.22 30.15 30.51
CA GLY A 33 -1.93 29.55 30.82
C GLY A 33 -2.05 28.39 31.80
N PHE A 34 -0.95 27.62 31.97
CA PHE A 34 -0.85 26.54 32.94
C PHE A 34 0.61 26.11 33.13
N SER A 35 0.87 25.43 34.26
CA SER A 35 2.15 24.75 34.48
C SER A 35 2.10 23.31 34.01
N HIS A 36 3.20 22.82 33.44
CA HIS A 36 3.34 21.44 32.97
C HIS A 36 4.63 20.80 33.48
N GLN A 37 4.66 19.49 33.57
CA GLN A 37 5.79 18.69 34.04
C GLN A 37 6.74 18.27 32.89
N GLY A 38 6.44 18.65 31.68
CA GLY A 38 7.21 18.37 30.48
C GLY A 38 6.30 18.23 29.26
N LEU A 39 6.91 18.40 28.10
CA LEU A 39 6.34 18.16 26.79
C LEU A 39 7.22 17.14 26.08
N ALA A 40 6.69 15.95 25.89
CA ALA A 40 7.41 14.84 25.28
C ALA A 40 6.71 14.40 24.00
N MET A 41 7.49 13.96 23.06
CA MET A 41 7.06 13.40 21.80
C MET A 41 7.59 11.97 21.69
N LYS A 42 6.79 11.11 21.09
CA LYS A 42 7.17 9.77 20.71
C LYS A 42 6.95 9.65 19.19
N VAL A 43 7.93 9.12 18.49
CA VAL A 43 7.82 8.78 17.06
C VAL A 43 7.73 7.27 16.97
N GLU A 44 6.71 6.80 16.28
CA GLU A 44 6.41 5.38 16.11
C GLU A 44 6.19 5.05 14.62
N GLY A 45 6.82 3.99 14.16
CA GLY A 45 6.56 3.36 12.88
C GLY A 45 6.38 1.85 13.06
N SER A 46 5.28 1.29 12.57
CA SER A 46 5.03 -0.14 12.71
C SER A 46 4.27 -0.73 11.54
N ALA A 47 4.62 -1.97 11.19
CA ALA A 47 3.80 -2.80 10.33
C ALA A 47 2.94 -3.73 11.19
N ARG A 48 1.63 -3.64 11.03
CA ARG A 48 0.65 -4.47 11.73
C ARG A 48 0.04 -5.46 10.75
N MET A 49 -0.13 -6.69 11.21
CA MET A 49 -0.69 -7.79 10.45
C MET A 49 -1.91 -8.36 11.17
N GLN A 50 -2.93 -8.74 10.41
CA GLN A 50 -4.11 -9.42 10.92
C GLN A 50 -4.49 -10.58 10.00
N LEU A 51 -4.94 -11.69 10.57
CA LEU A 51 -5.19 -12.94 9.84
C LEU A 51 -6.64 -13.11 9.38
N SER A 52 -7.56 -12.30 9.88
CA SER A 52 -8.98 -12.38 9.52
C SER A 52 -9.67 -11.02 9.56
N THR A 53 -10.53 -10.78 8.57
CA THR A 53 -11.37 -9.56 8.49
C THR A 53 -12.84 -9.82 8.80
N LYS A 54 -13.30 -11.07 8.85
CA LYS A 54 -14.72 -11.41 8.97
C LYS A 54 -14.98 -12.36 10.14
N GLY A 55 -15.81 -11.90 11.10
CA GLY A 55 -16.61 -12.77 11.95
C GLY A 55 -15.88 -13.64 12.97
N ALA A 56 -14.63 -13.32 13.29
CA ALA A 56 -13.94 -13.97 14.37
C ALA A 56 -14.71 -13.76 15.68
N GLY A 57 -15.18 -14.84 16.29
CA GLY A 57 -15.74 -14.80 17.65
C GLY A 57 -14.74 -14.24 18.63
N LEU A 58 -15.22 -13.78 19.82
CA LEU A 58 -14.36 -13.18 20.85
C LEU A 58 -13.11 -14.00 21.20
N PHE A 59 -13.13 -15.32 21.02
CA PHE A 59 -12.01 -16.21 21.27
C PHE A 59 -10.98 -16.27 20.10
N GLU A 60 -11.40 -16.14 18.85
CA GLU A 60 -10.51 -16.15 17.68
C GLU A 60 -9.69 -14.87 17.54
N SER A 61 -10.18 -13.73 18.08
CA SER A 61 -9.45 -12.47 18.08
C SER A 61 -8.12 -12.53 18.87
N PHE A 62 -7.99 -13.43 19.84
CA PHE A 62 -6.76 -13.63 20.61
C PHE A 62 -5.71 -14.45 19.89
N TYR A 63 -6.11 -15.32 18.96
CA TYR A 63 -5.20 -16.18 18.19
C TYR A 63 -4.75 -15.55 16.85
N ASN A 64 -5.42 -14.48 16.43
CA ASN A 64 -5.19 -13.85 15.13
C ASN A 64 -4.23 -12.65 15.15
N ASN A 65 -3.63 -12.34 16.28
CA ASN A 65 -2.68 -11.24 16.40
C ASN A 65 -1.25 -11.71 16.16
N VAL A 66 -0.73 -11.42 14.98
CA VAL A 66 0.71 -11.46 14.71
C VAL A 66 1.36 -10.25 15.39
N ALA A 67 2.48 -10.44 16.08
CA ALA A 67 3.20 -9.35 16.73
C ALA A 67 3.54 -8.26 15.67
N PRO A 68 3.29 -6.97 15.95
CA PRO A 68 3.65 -5.91 15.03
C PRO A 68 5.17 -5.89 14.82
N LEU A 69 5.57 -5.65 13.57
CA LEU A 69 6.97 -5.34 13.26
C LEU A 69 7.20 -3.86 13.56
N GLU A 70 8.02 -3.57 14.56
CA GLU A 70 8.41 -2.21 14.92
C GLU A 70 9.51 -1.72 13.97
N LEU A 71 9.26 -0.60 13.28
CA LEU A 71 10.17 -0.03 12.29
C LEU A 71 10.93 1.17 12.86
N VAL A 72 10.22 2.02 13.60
CA VAL A 72 10.76 3.23 14.24
C VAL A 72 10.15 3.34 15.63
N TYR A 73 11.00 3.57 16.64
CA TYR A 73 10.52 3.89 17.97
C TYR A 73 11.56 4.67 18.76
N PHE A 74 11.25 5.92 19.08
CA PHE A 74 12.09 6.72 19.97
C PHE A 74 11.32 7.84 20.64
N HIS A 75 11.89 8.35 21.73
CA HIS A 75 11.37 9.49 22.48
C HIS A 75 12.18 10.76 22.19
N LEU A 76 11.49 11.85 21.93
CA LEU A 76 12.07 13.18 21.74
C LEU A 76 11.55 14.13 22.83
N PRO A 77 12.39 14.60 23.77
CA PRO A 77 12.00 15.65 24.70
C PRO A 77 11.87 16.98 23.95
N VAL A 78 10.67 17.56 23.99
CA VAL A 78 10.38 18.83 23.28
C VAL A 78 10.60 20.03 24.20
N ALA A 79 10.14 19.94 25.45
CA ALA A 79 10.39 20.98 26.48
C ALA A 79 10.41 20.40 27.89
N PRO A 80 11.29 20.90 28.77
CA PRO A 80 11.31 20.52 30.16
C PRO A 80 10.07 21.07 30.92
N ALA A 81 9.92 20.71 32.20
CA ALA A 81 8.87 21.24 33.05
C ALA A 81 8.89 22.78 33.04
N GLY A 82 7.72 23.41 32.97
CA GLY A 82 7.63 24.85 32.81
C GLY A 82 6.22 25.41 32.88
N LYS A 83 6.05 26.61 32.32
CA LYS A 83 4.77 27.32 32.24
C LYS A 83 4.46 27.69 30.78
N VAL A 84 3.26 27.40 30.36
CA VAL A 84 2.68 27.93 29.11
C VAL A 84 1.91 29.21 29.46
N PRO A 85 2.25 30.37 28.86
CA PRO A 85 1.53 31.60 29.10
C PRO A 85 0.13 31.58 28.45
N PRO A 86 -0.76 32.51 28.78
CA PRO A 86 -1.98 32.74 28.05
C PRO A 86 -1.71 33.05 26.56
N GLY A 87 -2.52 32.49 25.67
CA GLY A 87 -2.36 32.68 24.22
C GLY A 87 -1.82 31.42 23.53
N ILE A 88 -1.02 31.61 22.49
CA ILE A 88 -0.45 30.55 21.65
C ILE A 88 1.05 30.44 21.92
N THR A 89 1.52 29.28 22.32
CA THR A 89 2.94 28.96 22.48
C THR A 89 3.33 27.89 21.47
N LYS A 90 4.49 28.05 20.84
CA LYS A 90 5.03 27.14 19.83
C LYS A 90 6.37 26.57 20.32
N PHE A 91 6.53 25.26 20.19
CA PHE A 91 7.75 24.54 20.50
C PHE A 91 8.25 23.85 19.23
N PRO A 92 9.38 24.29 18.64
CA PRO A 92 9.94 23.63 17.46
C PRO A 92 10.52 22.28 17.84
N PHE A 93 10.49 21.36 16.89
CA PHE A 93 11.17 20.06 16.99
C PHE A 93 11.73 19.64 15.65
N GLU A 94 12.73 18.78 15.68
CA GLU A 94 13.28 18.10 14.51
C GLU A 94 13.84 16.74 14.90
N PHE A 95 13.82 15.81 13.96
CA PHE A 95 14.46 14.50 14.09
C PHE A 95 14.80 13.94 12.71
N GLU A 96 15.81 13.08 12.65
CA GLU A 96 16.08 12.30 11.45
C GLU A 96 15.17 11.07 11.42
N LEU A 97 14.56 10.81 10.23
CA LEU A 97 13.72 9.64 10.02
C LEU A 97 14.57 8.43 9.63
N GLN A 98 14.88 7.58 10.60
CA GLN A 98 15.62 6.35 10.37
C GLN A 98 15.02 5.19 11.17
N GLY A 99 15.19 3.98 10.65
CA GLY A 99 14.73 2.76 11.31
C GLY A 99 15.52 2.41 12.58
N ASN A 100 14.90 1.65 13.46
CA ASN A 100 15.56 1.13 14.66
C ASN A 100 16.76 0.26 14.26
N ASP A 101 17.89 0.46 14.94
CA ASP A 101 19.13 -0.33 14.74
C ASP A 101 19.56 -0.47 13.27
N GLY A 102 19.26 0.53 12.42
CA GLY A 102 19.58 0.53 11.00
C GLY A 102 18.65 -0.31 10.13
N GLN A 103 17.49 -0.71 10.66
CA GLN A 103 16.45 -1.40 9.89
C GLN A 103 15.96 -0.52 8.73
N GLU A 104 15.77 -1.11 7.56
CA GLU A 104 15.16 -0.41 6.43
C GLU A 104 13.69 -0.08 6.71
N LEU A 105 13.30 1.13 6.35
CA LEU A 105 11.91 1.57 6.46
C LEU A 105 11.09 0.96 5.33
N LEU A 106 9.83 0.71 5.63
CA LEU A 106 8.83 0.28 4.66
C LEU A 106 7.95 1.47 4.27
N GLU A 107 7.41 1.47 3.06
CA GLU A 107 6.48 2.50 2.61
C GLU A 107 5.17 2.44 3.40
N THR A 108 4.60 3.60 3.70
CA THR A 108 3.27 3.70 4.32
C THR A 108 2.24 2.99 3.45
N TYR A 109 1.48 2.10 4.07
CA TYR A 109 0.52 1.26 3.35
C TYR A 109 -0.70 0.91 4.22
N HIS A 110 -1.87 0.91 3.62
CA HIS A 110 -3.13 0.54 4.27
C HIS A 110 -3.86 -0.52 3.45
N GLY A 111 -3.55 -1.79 3.73
CA GLY A 111 -4.21 -2.94 3.13
C GLY A 111 -5.30 -3.55 4.00
N VAL A 112 -5.72 -4.75 3.61
CA VAL A 112 -6.73 -5.52 4.34
C VAL A 112 -6.10 -6.30 5.48
N TYR A 113 -4.97 -6.95 5.22
CA TYR A 113 -4.25 -7.79 6.19
C TYR A 113 -2.97 -7.14 6.69
N VAL A 114 -2.40 -6.21 5.95
CA VAL A 114 -1.16 -5.52 6.29
C VAL A 114 -1.39 -4.02 6.34
N SER A 115 -0.87 -3.36 7.38
CA SER A 115 -0.90 -1.90 7.50
C SER A 115 0.43 -1.39 8.04
N VAL A 116 1.08 -0.49 7.29
CA VAL A 116 2.33 0.19 7.69
C VAL A 116 2.01 1.64 8.00
N LYS A 117 2.22 2.06 9.24
CA LYS A 117 1.89 3.40 9.73
C LYS A 117 3.07 4.06 10.43
N TYR A 118 3.15 5.39 10.28
CA TYR A 118 4.09 6.24 11.00
C TYR A 118 3.35 7.37 11.68
N GLU A 119 3.61 7.54 12.98
CA GLU A 119 2.88 8.48 13.83
C GLU A 119 3.82 9.25 14.76
N ILE A 120 3.48 10.50 14.97
CA ILE A 120 4.05 11.34 16.03
C ILE A 120 3.01 11.45 17.12
N VAL A 121 3.34 11.01 18.33
CA VAL A 121 2.47 11.12 19.49
C VAL A 121 3.08 12.14 20.46
N CYS A 122 2.34 13.21 20.73
CA CYS A 122 2.80 14.29 21.60
C CYS A 122 1.94 14.38 22.86
N ASP A 123 2.58 14.37 24.03
CA ASP A 123 1.97 14.46 25.35
C ASP A 123 2.50 15.66 26.14
N CYS A 124 1.59 16.45 26.67
CA CYS A 124 1.89 17.51 27.64
C CYS A 124 1.27 17.14 28.99
N ILE A 125 2.12 16.82 29.97
CA ILE A 125 1.71 16.40 31.30
C ILE A 125 1.44 17.65 32.15
N ARG A 126 0.18 17.82 32.57
CA ARG A 126 -0.26 18.91 33.44
C ARG A 126 -0.56 18.37 34.82
N GLY A 127 0.15 18.63 35.86
CA GLY A 127 -0.09 18.25 37.26
C GLY A 127 -1.16 17.16 37.54
N ILE A 128 -1.11 16.58 38.73
CA ILE A 128 -1.82 15.34 39.12
C ILE A 128 -3.35 15.39 38.95
N MET A 129 -3.97 16.57 38.96
CA MET A 129 -5.44 16.72 38.88
C MET A 129 -5.96 17.18 37.52
N LYS A 130 -5.13 17.33 36.52
CA LYS A 130 -5.53 17.80 35.19
C LYS A 130 -5.22 16.75 34.13
N ASN A 131 -6.17 16.50 33.24
CA ASN A 131 -5.96 15.61 32.10
C ASN A 131 -4.77 16.09 31.27
N LYS A 132 -3.92 15.16 30.83
CA LYS A 132 -2.85 15.44 29.89
C LYS A 132 -3.44 16.00 28.59
N LEU A 133 -2.71 16.88 27.92
CA LEU A 133 -3.00 17.20 26.54
C LEU A 133 -2.29 16.18 25.67
N HIS A 134 -3.00 15.64 24.70
CA HIS A 134 -2.54 14.56 23.83
C HIS A 134 -2.87 14.86 22.39
N LYS A 135 -1.97 14.56 21.49
CA LYS A 135 -2.18 14.66 20.04
C LYS A 135 -1.37 13.61 19.32
N THR A 136 -2.02 12.89 18.41
CA THR A 136 -1.36 12.02 17.43
C THR A 136 -1.45 12.65 16.06
N LEU A 137 -0.38 12.58 15.30
CA LEU A 137 -0.29 13.03 13.91
C LEU A 137 0.36 11.94 13.06
N GLU A 138 -0.36 11.46 12.07
CA GLU A 138 0.16 10.54 11.07
C GLU A 138 0.94 11.30 9.98
N PHE A 139 2.00 10.68 9.47
CA PHE A 139 2.74 11.14 8.31
C PHE A 139 3.04 9.96 7.38
N VAL A 140 3.36 10.25 6.14
CA VAL A 140 3.60 9.28 5.09
C VAL A 140 5.09 9.10 4.89
N VAL A 141 5.53 7.86 4.77
CA VAL A 141 6.89 7.50 4.38
C VAL A 141 6.82 6.88 3.00
N GLU A 142 7.58 7.44 2.06
CA GLU A 142 7.85 6.88 0.74
C GLU A 142 9.29 6.39 0.70
N VAL A 143 9.51 5.23 0.09
CA VAL A 143 10.83 4.59 0.05
C VAL A 143 11.26 4.40 -1.41
N PRO A 144 11.83 5.46 -2.02
CA PRO A 144 12.31 5.37 -3.40
C PRO A 144 13.52 4.45 -3.50
N LEU A 145 13.60 3.69 -4.58
CA LEU A 145 14.81 2.94 -4.91
C LEU A 145 15.94 3.91 -5.27
N ARG A 146 17.17 3.55 -4.89
CA ARG A 146 18.37 4.31 -5.27
C ARG A 146 18.61 4.27 -6.77
N GLU A 147 18.34 3.12 -7.37
CA GLU A 147 18.47 2.90 -8.81
C GLU A 147 17.17 2.26 -9.34
N PRO A 148 16.64 2.73 -10.49
CA PRO A 148 15.47 2.13 -11.11
C PRO A 148 15.76 0.67 -11.48
N LEU A 149 14.76 -0.18 -11.36
CA LEU A 149 14.82 -1.54 -11.88
C LEU A 149 14.85 -1.51 -13.41
N LEU A 150 15.57 -2.45 -13.99
CA LEU A 150 15.58 -2.62 -15.45
C LEU A 150 14.18 -3.03 -15.92
N ASP A 151 13.75 -2.50 -17.05
CA ASP A 151 12.55 -2.93 -17.72
C ASP A 151 12.66 -4.44 -18.03
N SER A 152 11.60 -5.18 -17.75
CA SER A 152 11.48 -6.60 -18.04
C SER A 152 10.25 -6.78 -18.92
N PRO A 153 10.39 -6.61 -20.26
CA PRO A 153 9.26 -6.82 -21.17
C PRO A 153 8.94 -8.31 -21.27
N GLU A 154 7.65 -8.63 -21.44
CA GLU A 154 7.18 -9.99 -21.61
C GLU A 154 6.25 -10.10 -22.79
N GLU A 155 6.55 -11.04 -23.69
CA GLU A 155 5.69 -11.39 -24.83
C GLU A 155 4.87 -12.61 -24.45
N PHE A 156 3.61 -12.62 -24.84
CA PHE A 156 2.71 -13.72 -24.55
C PHE A 156 1.97 -14.21 -25.80
N HIS A 157 1.61 -15.47 -25.74
CA HIS A 157 0.98 -16.19 -26.81
C HIS A 157 -0.01 -17.20 -26.23
N ILE A 158 -1.29 -16.98 -26.44
CA ILE A 158 -2.35 -17.76 -25.81
C ILE A 158 -3.17 -18.47 -26.89
N THR A 159 -3.22 -19.79 -26.77
CA THR A 159 -4.06 -20.68 -27.59
C THR A 159 -4.79 -21.66 -26.66
N PRO A 160 -5.81 -22.38 -27.12
CA PRO A 160 -6.43 -23.41 -26.28
C PRO A 160 -5.45 -24.45 -25.73
N GLU A 161 -4.37 -24.75 -26.45
CA GLU A 161 -3.34 -25.70 -26.06
C GLU A 161 -2.36 -25.17 -25.01
N SER A 162 -2.21 -23.83 -24.92
CA SER A 162 -1.30 -23.19 -23.92
C SER A 162 -1.93 -23.06 -22.55
N LEU A 163 -3.22 -23.31 -22.39
CA LEU A 163 -3.92 -23.15 -21.12
C LEU A 163 -3.58 -24.29 -20.15
N GLU A 164 -2.88 -23.98 -19.05
CA GLU A 164 -2.40 -24.97 -18.08
C GLU A 164 -3.50 -25.63 -17.24
N ASN A 165 -4.65 -24.98 -17.02
CA ASN A 165 -5.68 -25.41 -16.06
C ASN A 165 -7.01 -25.77 -16.71
N VAL A 166 -6.95 -26.45 -17.86
CA VAL A 166 -8.13 -26.84 -18.63
C VAL A 166 -8.85 -28.02 -17.97
N ARG A 167 -10.04 -27.80 -17.40
CA ARG A 167 -10.92 -28.90 -16.98
C ARG A 167 -11.38 -29.71 -18.20
N PRO A 168 -11.59 -31.05 -18.06
CA PRO A 168 -12.03 -31.91 -19.19
C PRO A 168 -13.33 -31.50 -19.91
N SER A 169 -14.12 -30.59 -19.34
CA SER A 169 -15.31 -30.00 -19.97
C SER A 169 -14.99 -28.98 -21.07
N LEU A 170 -13.74 -28.66 -21.31
CA LEU A 170 -13.27 -27.72 -22.34
C LEU A 170 -13.14 -28.33 -23.75
N SER A 171 -13.59 -29.55 -23.98
CA SER A 171 -13.82 -30.07 -25.33
C SER A 171 -14.76 -29.19 -26.19
N ALA A 172 -15.38 -28.16 -25.61
CA ALA A 172 -16.25 -27.17 -26.25
C ALA A 172 -15.62 -25.78 -26.37
N MET A 173 -14.35 -25.57 -26.02
CA MET A 173 -13.71 -24.25 -26.15
C MET A 173 -13.40 -24.00 -27.64
N PRO A 174 -14.00 -22.98 -28.27
CA PRO A 174 -13.71 -22.69 -29.66
C PRO A 174 -12.25 -22.23 -29.80
N TYR A 175 -11.67 -22.52 -30.97
CA TYR A 175 -10.31 -22.09 -31.27
C TYR A 175 -10.15 -20.58 -31.19
N PHE A 176 -9.06 -20.16 -30.60
CA PHE A 176 -8.59 -18.77 -30.58
C PHE A 176 -7.05 -18.75 -30.64
N HIS A 177 -6.53 -17.62 -31.10
CA HIS A 177 -5.11 -17.30 -31.10
C HIS A 177 -4.96 -15.83 -30.73
N ILE A 178 -4.28 -15.58 -29.62
CA ILE A 178 -4.06 -14.25 -29.05
C ILE A 178 -2.57 -14.06 -28.79
N THR A 179 -2.03 -12.95 -29.22
CA THR A 179 -0.66 -12.55 -28.98
C THR A 179 -0.61 -11.20 -28.30
N GLY A 180 0.50 -10.87 -27.70
CA GLY A 180 0.68 -9.54 -27.14
C GLY A 180 2.01 -9.38 -26.46
N LYS A 181 2.18 -8.18 -25.87
CA LYS A 181 3.39 -7.81 -25.17
C LYS A 181 3.07 -6.83 -24.07
N VAL A 182 3.58 -7.09 -22.86
CA VAL A 182 3.69 -6.09 -21.81
C VAL A 182 5.06 -5.45 -21.88
N HIS A 183 5.13 -4.11 -21.82
CA HIS A 183 6.38 -3.40 -22.02
C HIS A 183 7.31 -3.52 -20.84
N ARG A 184 6.76 -3.79 -19.63
CA ARG A 184 7.54 -3.98 -18.40
C ARG A 184 6.74 -4.72 -17.34
N THR A 185 7.39 -5.58 -16.59
CA THR A 185 6.87 -6.20 -15.36
C THR A 185 7.47 -5.55 -14.11
N ASN A 186 8.63 -4.86 -14.23
CA ASN A 186 9.15 -3.97 -13.21
C ASN A 186 8.57 -2.56 -13.44
N CYS A 187 7.61 -2.15 -12.61
CA CYS A 187 6.76 -0.98 -12.88
C CYS A 187 6.97 0.12 -11.84
N PRO A 188 7.40 1.33 -12.24
CA PRO A 188 7.33 2.48 -11.35
C PRO A 188 5.88 2.79 -11.00
N VAL A 189 5.55 2.99 -9.71
CA VAL A 189 4.17 3.27 -9.24
C VAL A 189 3.57 4.56 -9.81
N ASN A 190 4.40 5.47 -10.29
CA ASN A 190 4.01 6.75 -10.88
C ASN A 190 3.88 6.73 -12.41
N LEU A 191 4.17 5.60 -13.07
CA LEU A 191 4.02 5.42 -14.50
C LEU A 191 2.92 4.38 -14.79
N PRO A 192 2.25 4.48 -15.96
CA PRO A 192 1.23 3.51 -16.33
C PRO A 192 1.84 2.13 -16.66
N PHE A 193 1.10 1.07 -16.38
CA PHE A 193 1.32 -0.25 -16.97
C PHE A 193 0.88 -0.20 -18.42
N THR A 194 1.75 -0.64 -19.35
CA THR A 194 1.54 -0.49 -20.78
C THR A 194 1.92 -1.74 -21.55
N GLY A 195 1.29 -1.90 -22.73
CA GLY A 195 1.53 -3.01 -23.62
C GLY A 195 0.57 -2.99 -24.81
N GLU A 196 0.43 -4.11 -25.44
CA GLU A 196 -0.55 -4.35 -26.51
C GLU A 196 -1.01 -5.81 -26.52
N ILE A 197 -2.24 -6.02 -26.94
CA ILE A 197 -2.82 -7.34 -27.21
C ILE A 197 -3.42 -7.36 -28.61
N ILE A 198 -3.23 -8.47 -29.31
CA ILE A 198 -3.75 -8.69 -30.67
C ILE A 198 -4.57 -9.97 -30.65
N ILE A 199 -5.81 -9.87 -31.06
CA ILE A 199 -6.65 -11.03 -31.35
C ILE A 199 -6.38 -11.46 -32.76
N GLU A 200 -5.51 -12.45 -32.97
CA GLU A 200 -5.17 -12.94 -34.30
C GLU A 200 -6.35 -13.69 -34.92
N GLU A 201 -6.93 -14.60 -34.14
CA GLU A 201 -8.10 -15.40 -34.55
C GLU A 201 -8.98 -15.72 -33.33
N ALA A 202 -10.28 -15.76 -33.49
CA ALA A 202 -11.23 -16.27 -32.51
C ALA A 202 -12.49 -16.76 -33.26
N LYS A 203 -12.83 -18.04 -33.08
CA LYS A 203 -14.04 -18.65 -33.67
C LYS A 203 -15.31 -18.25 -32.92
N SER A 204 -15.24 -17.91 -31.66
CA SER A 204 -16.34 -17.33 -30.90
C SER A 204 -16.18 -15.81 -30.86
N PRO A 205 -17.25 -15.02 -31.01
CA PRO A 205 -17.19 -13.58 -30.80
C PRO A 205 -16.70 -13.23 -29.39
N ILE A 206 -15.91 -12.17 -29.30
CA ILE A 206 -15.44 -11.63 -28.05
C ILE A 206 -16.50 -10.71 -27.49
N LYS A 207 -16.74 -10.81 -26.18
CA LYS A 207 -17.63 -9.94 -25.43
C LYS A 207 -16.90 -8.74 -24.84
N SER A 208 -15.73 -8.98 -24.22
CA SER A 208 -14.86 -7.94 -23.67
C SER A 208 -13.42 -8.39 -23.57
N VAL A 209 -12.50 -7.42 -23.56
CA VAL A 209 -11.12 -7.57 -23.14
C VAL A 209 -10.91 -6.64 -21.94
N GLU A 210 -10.45 -7.19 -20.83
CA GLU A 210 -10.33 -6.49 -19.56
C GLU A 210 -8.92 -6.60 -19.00
N LEU A 211 -8.48 -5.57 -18.31
CA LEU A 211 -7.22 -5.53 -17.62
C LEU A 211 -7.49 -5.37 -16.12
N GLN A 212 -7.06 -6.33 -15.31
CA GLN A 212 -7.25 -6.35 -13.87
C GLN A 212 -5.94 -6.12 -13.16
N LEU A 213 -5.96 -5.34 -12.10
CA LEU A 213 -4.86 -5.22 -11.15
C LEU A 213 -5.25 -5.94 -9.86
N ILE A 214 -4.47 -6.94 -9.51
CA ILE A 214 -4.65 -7.77 -8.31
C ILE A 214 -3.57 -7.41 -7.31
N ARG A 215 -3.96 -7.16 -6.07
CA ARG A 215 -3.08 -7.05 -4.94
C ARG A 215 -3.11 -8.34 -4.13
N VAL A 216 -1.94 -8.86 -3.80
CA VAL A 216 -1.78 -10.10 -3.03
C VAL A 216 -1.10 -9.75 -1.72
N GLU A 217 -1.82 -9.95 -0.61
CA GLU A 217 -1.28 -9.84 0.73
C GLU A 217 -1.05 -11.23 1.31
N SER A 218 0.15 -11.50 1.79
CA SER A 218 0.52 -12.75 2.44
C SER A 218 1.08 -12.46 3.82
N VAL A 219 0.59 -13.17 4.84
CA VAL A 219 1.04 -13.03 6.23
C VAL A 219 1.49 -14.38 6.74
N ALA A 220 2.74 -14.45 7.22
CA ALA A 220 3.30 -15.65 7.84
C ALA A 220 2.86 -15.76 9.31
N HIS A 221 2.50 -16.96 9.73
CA HIS A 221 2.21 -17.28 11.12
C HIS A 221 2.67 -18.71 11.44
N ALA A 222 2.53 -19.14 12.72
CA ALA A 222 3.06 -20.43 13.20
C ALA A 222 2.56 -21.67 12.39
N ASP A 223 1.32 -21.62 11.89
CA ASP A 223 0.69 -22.74 11.19
C ASP A 223 0.80 -22.63 9.66
N GLY A 224 1.54 -21.65 9.13
CA GLY A 224 1.74 -21.48 7.70
C GLY A 224 1.64 -20.02 7.21
N VAL A 225 1.12 -19.84 6.00
CA VAL A 225 0.94 -18.52 5.37
C VAL A 225 -0.52 -18.34 4.98
N VAL A 226 -1.12 -17.25 5.43
CA VAL A 226 -2.42 -16.78 4.93
C VAL A 226 -2.16 -15.86 3.74
N ARG A 227 -2.84 -16.12 2.63
CA ARG A 227 -2.76 -15.33 1.40
C ARG A 227 -4.15 -14.88 0.98
N ASP A 228 -4.28 -13.61 0.61
CA ASP A 228 -5.48 -13.04 0.02
C ASP A 228 -5.14 -12.26 -1.24
N ALA A 229 -5.92 -12.50 -2.29
CA ALA A 229 -5.81 -11.81 -3.56
C ALA A 229 -7.08 -10.97 -3.79
N THR A 230 -6.91 -9.67 -3.87
CA THR A 230 -8.00 -8.71 -4.04
C THR A 230 -7.85 -7.97 -5.37
N GLU A 231 -8.88 -8.01 -6.23
CA GLU A 231 -8.96 -7.11 -7.39
C GLU A 231 -9.13 -5.67 -6.88
N ILE A 232 -8.17 -4.80 -7.20
CA ILE A 232 -8.19 -3.38 -6.79
C ILE A 232 -8.54 -2.44 -7.94
N GLN A 233 -8.44 -2.91 -9.18
CA GLN A 233 -8.86 -2.18 -10.36
C GLN A 233 -9.20 -3.14 -11.49
N ASN A 234 -10.25 -2.79 -12.28
CA ASN A 234 -10.60 -3.44 -13.53
C ASN A 234 -10.85 -2.38 -14.60
N VAL A 235 -10.18 -2.50 -15.72
CA VAL A 235 -10.29 -1.58 -16.86
C VAL A 235 -10.66 -2.36 -18.10
N GLN A 236 -11.81 -2.08 -18.68
CA GLN A 236 -12.20 -2.65 -19.95
C GLN A 236 -11.48 -1.93 -21.09
N ILE A 237 -10.62 -2.65 -21.82
CA ILE A 237 -9.81 -2.13 -22.93
C ILE A 237 -10.38 -2.49 -24.30
N GLY A 238 -11.29 -3.47 -24.36
CA GLY A 238 -12.02 -3.84 -25.56
C GLY A 238 -13.47 -4.17 -25.26
N TRP A 239 -14.38 -3.75 -26.15
CA TRP A 239 -15.83 -4.01 -26.04
C TRP A 239 -16.37 -4.66 -27.29
N GLY A 240 -17.19 -5.69 -27.12
CA GLY A 240 -17.79 -6.44 -28.22
C GLY A 240 -16.78 -7.24 -29.03
N ASP A 241 -17.17 -7.66 -30.22
CA ASP A 241 -16.32 -8.47 -31.11
C ASP A 241 -15.25 -7.60 -31.76
N VAL A 242 -14.14 -7.41 -31.03
CA VAL A 242 -13.02 -6.55 -31.44
C VAL A 242 -12.39 -7.00 -32.75
N CYS A 243 -11.80 -6.04 -33.51
CA CYS A 243 -11.11 -6.32 -34.75
C CYS A 243 -9.99 -7.36 -34.57
N ARG A 244 -9.87 -8.26 -35.56
CA ARG A 244 -8.77 -9.22 -35.62
C ARG A 244 -7.53 -8.56 -36.20
N GLN A 245 -6.34 -9.04 -35.81
CA GLN A 245 -5.04 -8.60 -36.34
C GLN A 245 -4.80 -7.09 -36.15
N MET A 246 -5.45 -6.49 -35.13
CA MET A 246 -5.29 -5.08 -34.76
C MET A 246 -4.85 -5.01 -33.31
N ALA A 247 -3.79 -4.24 -33.07
CA ALA A 247 -3.31 -4.03 -31.71
C ALA A 247 -4.31 -3.21 -30.88
N ILE A 248 -4.70 -3.75 -29.74
CA ILE A 248 -5.47 -3.08 -28.70
C ILE A 248 -4.47 -2.62 -27.64
N PRO A 249 -4.37 -1.33 -27.35
CA PRO A 249 -3.41 -0.84 -26.37
C PRO A 249 -3.78 -1.27 -24.96
N ILE A 250 -2.80 -1.77 -24.21
CA ILE A 250 -2.87 -1.98 -22.78
C ILE A 250 -2.39 -0.69 -22.10
N TYR A 251 -3.25 -0.09 -21.27
CA TYR A 251 -2.92 1.13 -20.55
C TYR A 251 -3.68 1.19 -19.23
N MET A 252 -2.96 1.17 -18.10
CA MET A 252 -3.55 1.25 -16.77
C MET A 252 -2.70 2.12 -15.86
N ILE A 253 -3.31 3.12 -15.24
CA ILE A 253 -2.69 3.92 -14.19
C ILE A 253 -2.89 3.21 -12.85
N PHE A 254 -1.83 3.06 -12.08
CA PHE A 254 -1.92 2.45 -10.75
C PHE A 254 -2.68 3.36 -9.78
N PRO A 255 -3.72 2.86 -9.08
CA PRO A 255 -4.52 3.66 -8.16
C PRO A 255 -3.71 4.00 -6.90
N ARG A 256 -3.35 5.26 -6.73
CA ARG A 256 -2.42 5.76 -5.70
C ARG A 256 -2.76 5.33 -4.26
N LEU A 257 -4.04 5.18 -3.93
CA LEU A 257 -4.48 4.81 -2.59
C LEU A 257 -4.38 3.31 -2.28
N PHE A 258 -4.25 2.48 -3.31
CA PHE A 258 -4.31 1.02 -3.19
C PHE A 258 -3.05 0.31 -3.65
N THR A 259 -2.07 1.06 -4.17
CA THR A 259 -0.77 0.55 -4.59
C THR A 259 0.36 1.15 -3.78
N CYS A 260 1.39 0.36 -3.58
CA CYS A 260 2.65 0.73 -2.97
C CYS A 260 3.78 -0.03 -3.68
N PRO A 261 5.04 0.28 -3.46
CA PRO A 261 6.12 -0.63 -3.83
C PRO A 261 5.91 -2.03 -3.30
N THR A 262 6.30 -3.04 -4.07
CA THR A 262 6.28 -4.44 -3.64
C THR A 262 7.09 -4.59 -2.36
N MET A 263 6.46 -5.15 -1.32
CA MET A 263 7.10 -5.36 -0.02
C MET A 263 7.30 -6.86 0.22
N LEU A 264 8.54 -7.25 0.46
CA LEU A 264 8.93 -8.63 0.74
C LEU A 264 9.65 -8.67 2.08
N THR A 265 8.98 -9.13 3.13
CA THR A 265 9.54 -9.29 4.48
C THR A 265 9.38 -10.73 4.94
N PRO A 266 10.11 -11.19 5.96
CA PRO A 266 9.90 -12.51 6.54
C PRO A 266 8.50 -12.68 7.18
N ALA A 267 7.89 -11.61 7.66
CA ALA A 267 6.60 -11.65 8.35
C ALA A 267 5.40 -11.51 7.40
N PHE A 268 5.55 -10.76 6.32
CA PHE A 268 4.49 -10.53 5.35
C PHE A 268 5.03 -10.14 3.98
N LYS A 269 4.16 -10.25 2.97
CA LYS A 269 4.41 -9.75 1.62
C LYS A 269 3.21 -8.95 1.13
N VAL A 270 3.47 -7.91 0.33
CA VAL A 270 2.48 -7.20 -0.47
C VAL A 270 2.99 -7.21 -1.90
N GLU A 271 2.32 -7.97 -2.74
CA GLU A 271 2.70 -8.25 -4.12
C GLU A 271 1.58 -7.81 -5.06
N PHE A 272 1.88 -7.62 -6.33
CA PHE A 272 0.92 -7.20 -7.34
C PHE A 272 1.01 -8.08 -8.57
N GLU A 273 -0.15 -8.31 -9.18
CA GLU A 273 -0.30 -9.08 -10.42
C GLU A 273 -1.23 -8.32 -11.35
N THR A 274 -0.99 -8.42 -12.64
CA THR A 274 -1.89 -7.89 -13.67
C THR A 274 -2.45 -9.04 -14.47
N ASN A 275 -3.77 -9.08 -14.63
CA ASN A 275 -4.44 -10.07 -15.49
C ASN A 275 -4.94 -9.42 -16.74
N ILE A 276 -4.73 -10.05 -17.88
CA ILE A 276 -5.46 -9.81 -19.13
C ILE A 276 -6.56 -10.86 -19.21
N VAL A 277 -7.81 -10.40 -19.22
CA VAL A 277 -8.98 -11.28 -19.26
C VAL A 277 -9.72 -11.08 -20.58
N VAL A 278 -9.93 -12.15 -21.32
CA VAL A 278 -10.74 -12.15 -22.55
C VAL A 278 -12.00 -12.98 -22.29
N LEU A 279 -13.14 -12.31 -22.35
CA LEU A 279 -14.46 -12.92 -22.20
C LEU A 279 -15.11 -13.11 -23.57
N PHE A 280 -15.59 -14.32 -23.85
CA PHE A 280 -16.29 -14.66 -25.06
C PHE A 280 -17.82 -14.60 -24.89
N GLU A 281 -18.59 -14.38 -25.98
CA GLU A 281 -20.05 -14.33 -25.94
C GLU A 281 -20.68 -15.65 -25.46
N ASN A 282 -20.02 -16.78 -25.70
CA ASN A 282 -20.47 -18.09 -25.23
C ASN A 282 -20.25 -18.35 -23.75
N GLY A 283 -19.72 -17.34 -23.00
CA GLY A 283 -19.45 -17.41 -21.57
C GLY A 283 -18.09 -18.01 -21.19
N ASN A 284 -17.29 -18.47 -22.14
CA ASN A 284 -15.90 -18.86 -21.87
C ASN A 284 -15.06 -17.63 -21.54
N MET A 285 -14.10 -17.82 -20.63
CA MET A 285 -13.18 -16.79 -20.19
C MET A 285 -11.75 -17.36 -20.13
N ILE A 286 -10.80 -16.59 -20.61
CA ILE A 286 -9.37 -16.88 -20.48
C ILE A 286 -8.71 -15.75 -19.72
N THR A 287 -7.69 -16.09 -18.95
CA THR A 287 -6.92 -15.14 -18.16
C THR A 287 -5.44 -15.45 -18.32
N GLU A 288 -4.67 -14.42 -18.70
CA GLU A 288 -3.22 -14.45 -18.67
C GLU A 288 -2.75 -13.60 -17.50
N ASN A 289 -1.87 -14.16 -16.65
CA ASN A 289 -1.41 -13.53 -15.41
C ASN A 289 0.04 -13.10 -15.53
N PHE A 290 0.32 -11.85 -15.16
CA PHE A 290 1.65 -11.26 -15.12
C PHE A 290 1.94 -10.79 -13.68
N PRO A 291 2.81 -11.49 -12.93
CA PRO A 291 3.36 -10.95 -11.69
C PRO A 291 4.17 -9.68 -12.00
N ILE A 292 3.92 -8.59 -11.28
CA ILE A 292 4.62 -7.33 -11.46
C ILE A 292 5.30 -6.89 -10.18
N THR A 293 6.47 -6.28 -10.33
CA THR A 293 7.18 -5.63 -9.22
C THR A 293 6.94 -4.13 -9.29
N LEU A 294 6.22 -3.59 -8.31
CA LEU A 294 6.04 -2.15 -8.18
C LEU A 294 7.20 -1.55 -7.40
N TYR A 295 7.69 -0.37 -7.83
CA TYR A 295 8.74 0.37 -7.13
C TYR A 295 8.54 1.88 -7.27
N ARG A 296 9.21 2.66 -6.39
CA ARG A 296 9.17 4.12 -6.41
C ARG A 296 10.55 4.70 -6.74
#